data_87a0a43512392e75355aaef99139231e
#
_entry.id   87a0a43512392e75355aaef99139231e
#
_cell.length_a   1.000
_cell.length_b   1.000
_cell.length_c   1.000
_cell.angle_alpha   90.00
_cell.angle_beta   90.00
_cell.angle_gamma   90.00
#
_symmetry.space_group_name_H-M   'P 1'
#
loop_
_entity.id
_entity.type
_entity.pdbx_description
1 polymer ?
#
loop_
_entity_poly.entity_id
_entity_poly.type
_entity_poly.pdbx_seq_one_letter_code
_entity_poly.pdbx_strand_id
1 'polypeptide(L)'
;MTVKIVTDLHSGTEALTREVGRDDVLLLLGDLVNIIDYVEMEGILVDVFGLGAVKEVVALRAQKRFDEAREVMARRREGREEEIWATLQTRLAEAYDQVKKSLPGQTYLISGNIDPPAMLERLVGPNVEIIDGKVLELEGLSIGFVGGGLPTPLGIAGEITEEEYASKLDGLGDVDVVCSHIPPDLPELTYDTLARRHERGSSHLLDYIRRVQPIRVFFGHIHQPLVSSTHIGRTHLVNGGYFRRTGRALALWG
;
A
#
# COMPACT_ATOMS: atom_id res chain seq x y z
N MET A 1 -10.62 3.42 -23.05
CA MET A 1 -10.07 2.47 -22.06
C MET A 1 -8.63 2.84 -21.84
N THR A 2 -8.27 3.19 -20.63
CA THR A 2 -6.89 3.56 -20.25
C THR A 2 -6.50 2.71 -19.06
N VAL A 3 -5.24 2.31 -18.95
CA VAL A 3 -4.74 1.62 -17.76
C VAL A 3 -4.28 2.66 -16.76
N LYS A 4 -4.95 2.70 -15.62
CA LYS A 4 -4.68 3.61 -14.50
C LYS A 4 -4.03 2.87 -13.35
N ILE A 5 -3.01 3.47 -12.73
CA ILE A 5 -2.30 2.90 -11.60
C ILE A 5 -2.51 3.82 -10.39
N VAL A 6 -2.98 3.23 -9.30
CA VAL A 6 -3.20 3.92 -8.02
C VAL A 6 -2.45 3.20 -6.92
N THR A 7 -1.70 3.95 -6.14
CA THR A 7 -0.99 3.49 -4.94
C THR A 7 -1.54 4.21 -3.72
N ASP A 8 -1.49 3.57 -2.57
CA ASP A 8 -1.81 4.22 -1.29
C ASP A 8 -3.16 4.96 -1.33
N LEU A 9 -4.22 4.20 -1.64
CA LEU A 9 -5.60 4.71 -1.77
C LEU A 9 -6.11 5.34 -0.47
N HIS A 10 -5.83 4.69 0.69
CA HIS A 10 -6.17 5.15 2.03
C HIS A 10 -7.59 5.74 2.14
N SER A 11 -8.59 4.99 1.66
CA SER A 11 -10.00 5.43 1.63
C SER A 11 -10.27 6.67 0.77
N GLY A 12 -9.42 6.99 -0.19
CA GLY A 12 -9.60 8.10 -1.16
C GLY A 12 -10.66 7.81 -2.24
N THR A 13 -11.78 7.21 -1.85
CA THR A 13 -12.81 6.63 -2.75
C THR A 13 -13.52 7.66 -3.62
N GLU A 14 -13.77 8.86 -3.11
CA GLU A 14 -14.36 9.95 -3.89
C GLU A 14 -13.43 10.45 -4.99
N ALA A 15 -12.13 10.56 -4.69
CA ALA A 15 -11.14 10.92 -5.68
C ALA A 15 -10.99 9.81 -6.72
N LEU A 16 -11.03 8.53 -6.29
CA LEU A 16 -10.95 7.38 -7.18
C LEU A 16 -12.07 7.40 -8.22
N THR A 17 -13.33 7.59 -7.80
CA THR A 17 -14.48 7.65 -8.71
C THR A 17 -14.47 8.83 -9.68
N ARG A 18 -13.74 9.91 -9.36
CA ARG A 18 -13.55 11.05 -10.28
C ARG A 18 -12.42 10.83 -11.26
N GLU A 19 -11.34 10.19 -10.83
CA GLU A 19 -10.09 10.05 -11.59
C GLU A 19 -10.09 8.84 -12.51
N VAL A 20 -10.79 7.76 -12.13
CA VAL A 20 -10.82 6.50 -12.88
C VAL A 20 -12.20 6.26 -13.45
N GLY A 21 -12.30 6.23 -14.78
CA GLY A 21 -13.55 5.99 -15.49
C GLY A 21 -14.01 4.54 -15.41
N ARG A 22 -15.31 4.29 -15.67
CA ARG A 22 -15.88 2.93 -15.64
C ARG A 22 -15.27 1.99 -16.68
N ASP A 23 -14.80 2.53 -17.79
CA ASP A 23 -14.21 1.78 -18.91
C ASP A 23 -12.68 1.66 -18.80
N ASP A 24 -12.09 2.23 -17.74
CA ASP A 24 -10.66 2.11 -17.48
C ASP A 24 -10.34 0.81 -16.75
N VAL A 25 -9.11 0.33 -16.92
CA VAL A 25 -8.54 -0.77 -16.14
C VAL A 25 -7.75 -0.16 -14.99
N LEU A 26 -8.06 -0.55 -13.76
CA LEU A 26 -7.37 -0.10 -12.57
C LEU A 26 -6.35 -1.14 -12.08
N LEU A 27 -5.10 -0.74 -11.94
CA LEU A 27 -4.06 -1.45 -11.19
C LEU A 27 -3.93 -0.77 -9.82
N LEU A 28 -4.36 -1.45 -8.75
CA LEU A 28 -4.43 -0.88 -7.40
C LEU A 28 -3.35 -1.54 -6.52
N LEU A 29 -2.35 -0.76 -6.12
CA LEU A 29 -1.10 -1.27 -5.55
C LEU A 29 -1.04 -1.16 -4.02
N GLY A 30 -2.14 -1.52 -3.35
CA GLY A 30 -2.18 -1.69 -1.90
C GLY A 30 -2.46 -0.44 -1.09
N ASP A 31 -2.50 -0.62 0.23
CA ASP A 31 -2.86 0.36 1.25
C ASP A 31 -4.22 1.01 0.96
N LEU A 32 -5.27 0.15 0.97
CA LEU A 32 -6.59 0.51 0.45
C LEU A 32 -7.39 1.37 1.41
N VAL A 33 -7.23 1.18 2.73
CA VAL A 33 -8.03 1.87 3.74
C VAL A 33 -7.17 2.76 4.64
N ASN A 34 -7.77 3.83 5.16
CA ASN A 34 -7.08 4.73 6.08
C ASN A 34 -7.14 4.18 7.51
N ILE A 35 -6.11 3.42 7.89
CA ILE A 35 -5.95 2.95 9.28
C ILE A 35 -5.60 4.14 10.17
N ILE A 36 -4.65 4.97 9.75
CA ILE A 36 -4.26 6.19 10.41
C ILE A 36 -3.55 7.13 9.43
N ASP A 37 -3.99 8.38 9.39
CA ASP A 37 -3.23 9.49 8.81
C ASP A 37 -2.55 10.26 9.95
N TYR A 38 -1.21 10.23 9.98
CA TYR A 38 -0.41 10.88 11.03
C TYR A 38 -0.34 12.40 10.90
N VAL A 39 -0.76 12.96 9.78
CA VAL A 39 -0.78 14.42 9.53
C VAL A 39 -2.12 14.99 9.95
N GLU A 40 -3.19 14.45 9.36
CA GLU A 40 -4.56 14.90 9.62
C GLU A 40 -5.12 14.35 10.93
N MET A 41 -4.44 13.35 11.52
CA MET A 41 -4.90 12.63 12.71
C MET A 41 -6.30 12.07 12.55
N GLU A 42 -6.51 11.38 11.44
CA GLU A 42 -7.75 10.71 11.05
C GLU A 42 -7.51 9.24 10.77
N GLY A 43 -8.58 8.46 10.76
CA GLY A 43 -8.56 7.05 10.39
C GLY A 43 -9.13 6.13 11.46
N ILE A 44 -9.22 4.86 11.15
CA ILE A 44 -9.89 3.84 11.98
C ILE A 44 -9.35 3.82 13.42
N LEU A 45 -8.03 3.96 13.60
CA LEU A 45 -7.45 3.96 14.95
C LEU A 45 -7.88 5.18 15.78
N VAL A 46 -8.09 6.33 15.13
CA VAL A 46 -8.59 7.53 15.81
C VAL A 46 -10.04 7.35 16.24
N ASP A 47 -10.87 6.73 15.40
CA ASP A 47 -12.27 6.44 15.70
C ASP A 47 -12.41 5.46 16.88
N VAL A 48 -11.52 4.45 16.94
CA VAL A 48 -11.61 3.38 17.95
C VAL A 48 -10.98 3.78 19.28
N PHE A 49 -9.81 4.42 19.28
CA PHE A 49 -9.05 4.71 20.50
C PHE A 49 -9.19 6.16 20.97
N GLY A 50 -9.74 7.03 20.12
CA GLY A 50 -9.87 8.45 20.36
C GLY A 50 -8.59 9.25 20.01
N LEU A 51 -8.79 10.48 19.55
CA LEU A 51 -7.73 11.37 19.07
C LEU A 51 -6.63 11.59 20.13
N GLY A 52 -7.00 11.70 21.41
CA GLY A 52 -6.02 11.95 22.50
C GLY A 52 -5.02 10.82 22.64
N ALA A 53 -5.49 9.56 22.67
CA ALA A 53 -4.63 8.39 22.79
C ALA A 53 -3.71 8.23 21.56
N VAL A 54 -4.26 8.44 20.37
CA VAL A 54 -3.48 8.33 19.12
C VAL A 54 -2.40 9.41 19.06
N LYS A 55 -2.69 10.66 19.42
CA LYS A 55 -1.68 11.73 19.50
C LYS A 55 -0.56 11.40 20.48
N GLU A 56 -0.89 10.85 21.64
CA GLU A 56 0.09 10.42 22.65
C GLU A 56 1.01 9.33 22.09
N VAL A 57 0.44 8.30 21.46
CA VAL A 57 1.20 7.21 20.82
C VAL A 57 2.12 7.74 19.72
N VAL A 58 1.63 8.64 18.88
CA VAL A 58 2.43 9.25 17.80
C VAL A 58 3.61 10.04 18.37
N ALA A 59 3.36 10.85 19.40
CA ALA A 59 4.41 11.63 20.07
C ALA A 59 5.49 10.75 20.70
N LEU A 60 5.08 9.66 21.37
CA LEU A 60 6.01 8.69 21.97
C LEU A 60 6.86 7.96 20.90
N ARG A 61 6.22 7.53 19.79
CA ARG A 61 6.93 6.90 18.68
C ARG A 61 7.96 7.84 18.03
N ALA A 62 7.62 9.12 17.86
CA ALA A 62 8.54 10.13 17.35
C ALA A 62 9.78 10.29 18.24
N GLN A 63 9.62 10.06 19.55
CA GLN A 63 10.69 10.04 20.54
C GLN A 63 11.39 8.68 20.68
N LYS A 64 11.04 7.67 19.85
CA LYS A 64 11.51 6.28 19.92
C LYS A 64 11.18 5.55 21.24
N ARG A 65 10.17 6.03 21.97
CA ARG A 65 9.65 5.46 23.24
C ARG A 65 8.57 4.42 22.94
N PHE A 66 8.95 3.35 22.25
CA PHE A 66 8.00 2.36 21.72
C PHE A 66 7.28 1.55 22.81
N ASP A 67 7.95 1.27 23.93
CA ASP A 67 7.35 0.53 25.05
C ASP A 67 6.23 1.34 25.70
N GLU A 68 6.46 2.61 25.97
CA GLU A 68 5.45 3.51 26.51
C GLU A 68 4.28 3.71 25.53
N ALA A 69 4.55 3.80 24.23
CA ALA A 69 3.49 3.83 23.23
C ALA A 69 2.62 2.56 23.26
N ARG A 70 3.24 1.37 23.47
CA ARG A 70 2.51 0.11 23.67
C ARG A 70 1.66 0.11 24.94
N GLU A 71 2.21 0.63 26.05
CA GLU A 71 1.48 0.75 27.31
C GLU A 71 0.25 1.66 27.22
N VAL A 72 0.33 2.79 26.49
CA VAL A 72 -0.81 3.67 26.24
C VAL A 72 -1.93 2.88 25.55
N MET A 73 -1.59 2.12 24.50
CA MET A 73 -2.59 1.30 23.79
C MET A 73 -3.12 0.13 24.62
N ALA A 74 -2.26 -0.48 25.46
CA ALA A 74 -2.67 -1.54 26.37
C ALA A 74 -3.68 -1.03 27.40
N ARG A 75 -3.38 0.09 28.09
CA ARG A 75 -4.32 0.73 29.04
C ARG A 75 -5.66 1.10 28.40
N ARG A 76 -5.67 1.51 27.12
CA ARG A 76 -6.92 1.82 26.41
C ARG A 76 -7.73 0.59 26.05
N ARG A 77 -7.11 -0.57 25.95
CA ARG A 77 -7.76 -1.87 25.67
C ARG A 77 -8.23 -2.57 26.93
N GLU A 78 -7.59 -2.33 28.07
CA GLU A 78 -7.83 -3.04 29.33
C GLU A 78 -9.32 -3.04 29.71
N GLY A 79 -9.89 -4.25 29.83
CA GLY A 79 -11.31 -4.47 30.13
C GLY A 79 -12.28 -4.15 28.99
N ARG A 80 -11.77 -3.83 27.77
CA ARG A 80 -12.58 -3.49 26.60
C ARG A 80 -12.11 -4.22 25.35
N GLU A 81 -11.33 -5.29 25.49
CA GLU A 81 -10.64 -5.97 24.38
C GLU A 81 -11.63 -6.46 23.33
N GLU A 82 -12.73 -7.09 23.75
CA GLU A 82 -13.75 -7.61 22.84
C GLU A 82 -14.51 -6.49 22.12
N GLU A 83 -14.88 -5.43 22.84
CA GLU A 83 -15.56 -4.25 22.28
C GLU A 83 -14.69 -3.58 21.22
N ILE A 84 -13.40 -3.33 21.54
CA ILE A 84 -12.45 -2.69 20.65
C ILE A 84 -12.20 -3.56 19.42
N TRP A 85 -12.01 -4.87 19.61
CA TRP A 85 -11.84 -5.80 18.51
C TRP A 85 -13.05 -5.81 17.57
N ALA A 86 -14.26 -5.93 18.11
CA ALA A 86 -15.49 -5.89 17.33
C ALA A 86 -15.65 -4.56 16.58
N THR A 87 -15.32 -3.43 17.22
CA THR A 87 -15.37 -2.12 16.59
C THR A 87 -14.35 -1.99 15.47
N LEU A 88 -13.11 -2.44 15.68
CA LEU A 88 -12.08 -2.47 14.63
C LEU A 88 -12.52 -3.28 13.41
N GLN A 89 -13.04 -4.50 13.63
CA GLN A 89 -13.52 -5.37 12.56
C GLN A 89 -14.67 -4.71 11.78
N THR A 90 -15.62 -4.09 12.48
CA THR A 90 -16.74 -3.38 11.87
C THR A 90 -16.26 -2.21 11.02
N ARG A 91 -15.38 -1.35 11.56
CA ARG A 91 -14.85 -0.19 10.85
C ARG A 91 -14.01 -0.59 9.63
N LEU A 92 -13.19 -1.64 9.77
CA LEU A 92 -12.44 -2.19 8.63
C LEU A 92 -13.40 -2.68 7.55
N ALA A 93 -14.40 -3.49 7.91
CA ALA A 93 -15.38 -4.01 6.95
C ALA A 93 -16.11 -2.87 6.22
N GLU A 94 -16.59 -1.86 6.95
CA GLU A 94 -17.24 -0.68 6.37
C GLU A 94 -16.32 0.07 5.39
N ALA A 95 -15.05 0.26 5.75
CA ALA A 95 -14.08 0.94 4.91
C ALA A 95 -13.81 0.15 3.60
N TYR A 96 -13.61 -1.18 3.70
CA TYR A 96 -13.44 -2.04 2.52
C TYR A 96 -14.70 -2.09 1.65
N ASP A 97 -15.89 -2.08 2.24
CA ASP A 97 -17.16 -2.00 1.50
C ASP A 97 -17.29 -0.66 0.73
N GLN A 98 -16.79 0.45 1.28
CA GLN A 98 -16.72 1.72 0.54
C GLN A 98 -15.70 1.67 -0.60
N VAL A 99 -14.53 1.10 -0.37
CA VAL A 99 -13.56 0.85 -1.45
C VAL A 99 -14.21 0.04 -2.56
N LYS A 100 -14.84 -1.10 -2.23
CA LYS A 100 -15.52 -1.97 -3.21
C LYS A 100 -16.52 -1.22 -4.09
N LYS A 101 -17.31 -0.34 -3.49
CA LYS A 101 -18.32 0.47 -4.22
C LYS A 101 -17.69 1.50 -5.15
N SER A 102 -16.45 1.91 -4.91
CA SER A 102 -15.73 2.91 -5.70
C SER A 102 -14.89 2.33 -6.83
N LEU A 103 -14.69 1.00 -6.85
CA LEU A 103 -13.88 0.36 -7.88
C LEU A 103 -14.55 0.47 -9.26
N PRO A 104 -13.78 0.79 -10.32
CA PRO A 104 -14.27 0.78 -11.69
C PRO A 104 -14.57 -0.64 -12.17
N GLY A 105 -14.94 -0.78 -13.45
CA GLY A 105 -15.30 -2.07 -14.05
C GLY A 105 -14.24 -3.13 -13.86
N GLN A 106 -13.05 -2.97 -14.46
CA GLN A 106 -11.97 -3.95 -14.33
C GLN A 106 -10.90 -3.46 -13.38
N THR A 107 -10.63 -4.24 -12.32
CA THR A 107 -9.65 -3.90 -11.30
C THR A 107 -8.78 -5.10 -10.96
N TYR A 108 -7.46 -4.92 -11.02
CA TYR A 108 -6.46 -5.84 -10.53
C TYR A 108 -5.79 -5.22 -9.31
N LEU A 109 -5.73 -5.95 -8.19
CA LEU A 109 -5.19 -5.40 -6.96
C LEU A 109 -4.17 -6.32 -6.28
N ILE A 110 -3.27 -5.70 -5.55
CA ILE A 110 -2.36 -6.34 -4.61
C ILE A 110 -2.54 -5.75 -3.21
N SER A 111 -2.05 -6.46 -2.19
CA SER A 111 -2.01 -5.95 -0.82
C SER A 111 -0.94 -4.88 -0.64
N GLY A 112 -1.18 -3.91 0.23
CA GLY A 112 -0.15 -3.14 0.89
C GLY A 112 0.25 -3.76 2.23
N ASN A 113 1.05 -3.03 3.01
CA ASN A 113 1.45 -3.51 4.33
C ASN A 113 0.34 -3.42 5.39
N ILE A 114 -0.70 -2.62 5.17
CA ILE A 114 -1.82 -2.47 6.12
C ILE A 114 -3.08 -3.24 5.71
N ASP A 115 -3.07 -3.96 4.61
CA ASP A 115 -4.24 -4.67 4.08
C ASP A 115 -4.31 -6.11 4.60
N PRO A 116 -5.24 -6.45 5.53
CA PRO A 116 -5.40 -7.83 5.96
C PRO A 116 -5.92 -8.71 4.80
N PRO A 117 -5.35 -9.89 4.55
CA PRO A 117 -5.77 -10.76 3.44
C PRO A 117 -7.27 -11.05 3.43
N ALA A 118 -7.87 -11.33 4.61
CA ALA A 118 -9.30 -11.59 4.74
C ALA A 118 -10.18 -10.39 4.33
N MET A 119 -9.67 -9.16 4.40
CA MET A 119 -10.39 -7.97 3.96
C MET A 119 -10.28 -7.78 2.45
N LEU A 120 -9.15 -8.14 1.84
CA LEU A 120 -8.99 -8.10 0.38
C LEU A 120 -9.95 -9.05 -0.31
N GLU A 121 -10.15 -10.25 0.24
CA GLU A 121 -11.10 -11.23 -0.29
C GLU A 121 -12.55 -10.69 -0.39
N ARG A 122 -12.93 -9.73 0.44
CA ARG A 122 -14.24 -9.06 0.36
C ARG A 122 -14.42 -8.23 -0.90
N LEU A 123 -13.31 -7.77 -1.51
CA LEU A 123 -13.33 -6.96 -2.74
C LEU A 123 -13.54 -7.80 -3.98
N VAL A 124 -13.12 -9.06 -3.94
CA VAL A 124 -13.19 -9.98 -5.10
C VAL A 124 -14.61 -10.06 -5.66
N GLY A 125 -14.70 -10.07 -6.98
CA GLY A 125 -15.96 -10.10 -7.71
C GLY A 125 -15.73 -10.32 -9.21
N PRO A 126 -16.77 -10.24 -10.04
CA PRO A 126 -16.66 -10.53 -11.47
C PRO A 126 -15.61 -9.69 -12.21
N ASN A 127 -15.37 -8.47 -11.73
CA ASN A 127 -14.46 -7.51 -12.36
C ASN A 127 -13.30 -7.09 -11.42
N VAL A 128 -13.14 -7.76 -10.28
CA VAL A 128 -12.09 -7.43 -9.29
C VAL A 128 -11.32 -8.69 -8.95
N GLU A 129 -10.02 -8.69 -9.22
CA GLU A 129 -9.13 -9.83 -9.00
C GLU A 129 -7.93 -9.44 -8.14
N ILE A 130 -7.59 -10.29 -7.16
CA ILE A 130 -6.31 -10.25 -6.45
C ILE A 130 -5.27 -10.96 -7.32
N ILE A 131 -4.24 -10.20 -7.74
CA ILE A 131 -3.26 -10.69 -8.72
C ILE A 131 -1.84 -10.82 -8.15
N ASP A 132 -1.72 -10.87 -6.84
CA ASP A 132 -0.44 -10.92 -6.13
C ASP A 132 0.38 -12.17 -6.48
N GLY A 133 1.68 -11.99 -6.76
CA GLY A 133 2.61 -13.06 -7.18
C GLY A 133 2.34 -13.60 -8.60
N LYS A 134 1.57 -12.89 -9.42
CA LYS A 134 1.18 -13.32 -10.78
C LYS A 134 1.62 -12.35 -11.85
N VAL A 135 1.56 -12.80 -13.10
CA VAL A 135 1.78 -11.99 -14.30
C VAL A 135 0.46 -11.82 -15.06
N LEU A 136 0.20 -10.59 -15.50
CA LEU A 136 -0.93 -10.22 -16.34
C LEU A 136 -0.43 -9.74 -17.69
N GLU A 137 -1.00 -10.28 -18.77
CA GLU A 137 -0.81 -9.74 -20.12
C GLU A 137 -1.85 -8.63 -20.36
N LEU A 138 -1.37 -7.40 -20.52
CA LEU A 138 -2.23 -6.23 -20.72
C LEU A 138 -1.58 -5.25 -21.69
N GLU A 139 -2.32 -4.83 -22.73
CA GLU A 139 -1.83 -3.94 -23.80
C GLU A 139 -0.53 -4.43 -24.49
N GLY A 140 -0.32 -5.74 -24.56
CA GLY A 140 0.86 -6.35 -25.17
C GLY A 140 2.11 -6.32 -24.30
N LEU A 141 1.95 -6.03 -22.99
CA LEU A 141 2.99 -6.08 -21.98
C LEU A 141 2.74 -7.18 -20.97
N SER A 142 3.80 -7.83 -20.52
CA SER A 142 3.81 -8.69 -19.35
C SER A 142 4.01 -7.83 -18.10
N ILE A 143 3.02 -7.81 -17.21
CA ILE A 143 3.02 -7.02 -15.97
C ILE A 143 3.04 -7.96 -14.77
N GLY A 144 4.11 -7.95 -14.00
CA GLY A 144 4.26 -8.74 -12.78
C GLY A 144 3.82 -7.95 -11.55
N PHE A 145 3.18 -8.64 -10.59
CA PHE A 145 2.61 -8.02 -9.40
C PHE A 145 3.17 -8.63 -8.11
N VAL A 146 3.60 -7.77 -7.18
CA VAL A 146 4.13 -8.20 -5.86
C VAL A 146 3.58 -7.30 -4.76
N GLY A 147 2.66 -7.85 -3.98
CA GLY A 147 2.04 -7.17 -2.84
C GLY A 147 2.68 -7.53 -1.51
N GLY A 148 2.20 -6.83 -0.47
CA GLY A 148 2.66 -6.95 0.90
C GLY A 148 3.74 -5.95 1.28
N GLY A 149 3.91 -5.74 2.60
CA GLY A 149 5.01 -4.98 3.17
C GLY A 149 6.07 -5.89 3.77
N LEU A 150 7.30 -5.38 3.95
CA LEU A 150 8.34 -6.12 4.67
C LEU A 150 8.12 -6.04 6.20
N PRO A 151 8.58 -7.04 6.97
CA PRO A 151 8.34 -7.13 8.39
C PRO A 151 8.87 -5.92 9.14
N THR A 152 8.07 -5.39 10.05
CA THR A 152 8.44 -4.32 10.98
C THR A 152 8.25 -4.78 12.43
N PRO A 153 8.82 -4.07 13.42
CA PRO A 153 8.54 -4.37 14.83
C PRO A 153 7.06 -4.23 15.23
N LEU A 154 6.22 -3.71 14.35
CA LEU A 154 4.79 -3.51 14.59
C LEU A 154 3.95 -4.77 14.29
N GLY A 155 4.41 -5.67 13.42
CA GLY A 155 3.68 -6.87 13.02
C GLY A 155 2.33 -6.53 12.39
N ILE A 156 2.35 -5.74 11.32
CA ILE A 156 1.14 -5.25 10.64
C ILE A 156 0.57 -6.37 9.75
N ALA A 157 -0.74 -6.40 9.58
CA ALA A 157 -1.44 -7.55 8.99
C ALA A 157 -1.12 -7.86 7.52
N GLY A 158 -0.65 -6.88 6.76
CA GLY A 158 -0.23 -7.05 5.36
C GLY A 158 1.28 -7.25 5.18
N GLU A 159 2.04 -7.41 6.29
CA GLU A 159 3.46 -7.73 6.22
C GLU A 159 3.68 -9.20 5.89
N ILE A 160 4.64 -9.48 5.00
CA ILE A 160 5.10 -10.80 4.59
C ILE A 160 6.60 -10.94 4.81
N THR A 161 7.13 -12.16 4.90
CA THR A 161 8.57 -12.36 5.08
C THR A 161 9.37 -11.92 3.85
N GLU A 162 10.66 -11.64 4.03
CA GLU A 162 11.54 -11.31 2.90
C GLU A 162 11.67 -12.49 1.92
N GLU A 163 11.66 -13.72 2.45
CA GLU A 163 11.68 -14.95 1.65
C GLU A 163 10.41 -15.10 0.81
N GLU A 164 9.25 -14.80 1.39
CA GLU A 164 7.98 -14.82 0.67
C GLU A 164 7.96 -13.77 -0.43
N TYR A 165 8.43 -12.54 -0.13
CA TYR A 165 8.53 -11.48 -1.11
C TYR A 165 9.48 -11.85 -2.26
N ALA A 166 10.67 -12.40 -1.95
CA ALA A 166 11.62 -12.89 -2.94
C ALA A 166 11.04 -14.00 -3.81
N SER A 167 10.33 -14.96 -3.20
CA SER A 167 9.67 -16.06 -3.92
C SER A 167 8.63 -15.57 -4.92
N LYS A 168 7.85 -14.53 -4.55
CA LYS A 168 6.90 -13.90 -5.49
C LYS A 168 7.63 -13.29 -6.69
N LEU A 169 8.72 -12.54 -6.46
CA LEU A 169 9.54 -11.96 -7.53
C LEU A 169 10.14 -13.02 -8.47
N ASP A 170 10.68 -14.08 -7.91
CA ASP A 170 11.27 -15.17 -8.68
C ASP A 170 10.22 -15.89 -9.54
N GLY A 171 8.99 -16.00 -9.02
CA GLY A 171 7.85 -16.58 -9.73
C GLY A 171 7.36 -15.76 -10.92
N LEU A 172 7.68 -14.47 -11.00
CA LEU A 172 7.28 -13.63 -12.15
C LEU A 172 8.07 -13.96 -13.44
N GLY A 173 9.29 -14.52 -13.33
CA GLY A 173 10.20 -14.60 -14.47
C GLY A 173 10.66 -13.22 -14.93
N ASP A 174 10.91 -13.08 -16.25
CA ASP A 174 11.26 -11.78 -16.85
C ASP A 174 9.99 -11.12 -17.38
N VAL A 175 9.67 -9.92 -16.88
CA VAL A 175 8.48 -9.15 -17.26
C VAL A 175 8.85 -7.75 -17.76
N ASP A 176 7.95 -7.14 -18.54
CA ASP A 176 8.12 -5.78 -19.07
C ASP A 176 7.90 -4.70 -18.01
N VAL A 177 6.95 -4.93 -17.11
CA VAL A 177 6.58 -3.98 -16.05
C VAL A 177 6.44 -4.74 -14.73
N VAL A 178 6.87 -4.11 -13.63
CA VAL A 178 6.60 -4.60 -12.28
C VAL A 178 5.73 -3.59 -11.53
N CYS A 179 4.68 -4.09 -10.91
CA CYS A 179 3.83 -3.37 -9.97
C CYS A 179 4.04 -3.95 -8.57
N SER A 180 4.63 -3.17 -7.67
CA SER A 180 4.89 -3.56 -6.28
C SER A 180 4.20 -2.58 -5.33
N HIS A 181 3.90 -3.02 -4.08
CA HIS A 181 3.51 -2.05 -3.07
C HIS A 181 4.73 -1.29 -2.56
N ILE A 182 5.78 -1.99 -2.14
CA ILE A 182 6.99 -1.37 -1.57
C ILE A 182 8.01 -0.98 -2.63
N PRO A 183 8.83 0.09 -2.39
CA PRO A 183 9.89 0.50 -3.30
C PRO A 183 11.07 -0.47 -3.28
N PRO A 184 11.93 -0.46 -4.33
CA PRO A 184 13.27 -1.02 -4.23
C PRO A 184 14.10 -0.26 -3.17
N ASP A 185 15.05 -0.95 -2.52
CA ASP A 185 15.88 -0.37 -1.46
C ASP A 185 16.93 0.59 -2.04
N LEU A 186 16.46 1.79 -2.40
CA LEU A 186 17.28 2.93 -2.78
C LEU A 186 17.05 4.08 -1.81
N PRO A 187 18.11 4.71 -1.26
CA PRO A 187 17.99 5.75 -0.24
C PRO A 187 17.04 6.88 -0.63
N GLU A 188 17.08 7.35 -1.88
CA GLU A 188 16.24 8.43 -2.39
C GLU A 188 14.75 8.05 -2.56
N LEU A 189 14.44 6.75 -2.69
CA LEU A 189 13.08 6.24 -2.82
C LEU A 189 12.49 5.80 -1.47
N THR A 190 13.34 5.47 -0.49
CA THR A 190 12.92 4.98 0.82
C THR A 190 12.89 6.07 1.89
N TYR A 191 13.49 7.25 1.65
CA TYR A 191 13.46 8.35 2.60
C TYR A 191 12.13 9.10 2.53
N ASP A 192 11.35 9.02 3.61
CA ASP A 192 10.14 9.84 3.78
C ASP A 192 10.49 11.22 4.33
N THR A 193 10.21 12.25 3.53
CA THR A 193 10.55 13.65 3.86
C THR A 193 9.71 14.23 5.00
N LEU A 194 8.51 13.70 5.22
CA LEU A 194 7.63 14.11 6.31
C LEU A 194 7.99 13.40 7.61
N ALA A 195 8.14 12.08 7.56
CA ALA A 195 8.57 11.28 8.70
C ALA A 195 10.07 11.49 9.05
N ARG A 196 10.84 12.07 8.12
CA ARG A 196 12.29 12.35 8.24
C ARG A 196 13.12 11.11 8.61
N ARG A 197 12.79 9.99 7.98
CA ARG A 197 13.49 8.72 8.19
C ARG A 197 13.38 7.86 6.93
N HIS A 198 14.27 6.84 6.87
CA HIS A 198 14.10 5.77 5.88
C HIS A 198 13.05 4.79 6.37
N GLU A 199 12.15 4.44 5.48
CA GLU A 199 11.28 3.27 5.59
C GLU A 199 11.94 2.08 4.88
N ARG A 200 11.36 0.88 5.05
CA ARG A 200 11.94 -0.31 4.43
C ARG A 200 11.62 -0.38 2.94
N GLY A 201 12.67 -0.53 2.12
CA GLY A 201 12.57 -0.95 0.73
C GLY A 201 13.02 -2.40 0.56
N SER A 202 12.76 -3.00 -0.60
CA SER A 202 13.16 -4.37 -0.91
C SER A 202 14.49 -4.42 -1.65
N SER A 203 15.49 -5.05 -1.03
CA SER A 203 16.75 -5.39 -1.71
C SER A 203 16.53 -6.44 -2.81
N HIS A 204 15.61 -7.38 -2.61
CA HIS A 204 15.24 -8.38 -3.60
C HIS A 204 14.64 -7.76 -4.86
N LEU A 205 13.76 -6.73 -4.70
CA LEU A 205 13.22 -5.98 -5.83
C LEU A 205 14.33 -5.20 -6.56
N LEU A 206 15.25 -4.60 -5.81
CA LEU A 206 16.40 -3.90 -6.38
C LEU A 206 17.28 -4.83 -7.22
N ASP A 207 17.57 -6.02 -6.71
CA ASP A 207 18.37 -7.02 -7.42
C ASP A 207 17.63 -7.60 -8.63
N TYR A 208 16.31 -7.84 -8.51
CA TYR A 208 15.46 -8.21 -9.64
C TYR A 208 15.51 -7.14 -10.75
N ILE A 209 15.36 -5.86 -10.41
CA ILE A 209 15.43 -4.74 -11.36
C ILE A 209 16.78 -4.70 -12.07
N ARG A 210 17.88 -4.89 -11.34
CA ARG A 210 19.23 -4.90 -11.93
C ARG A 210 19.46 -6.05 -12.90
N ARG A 211 18.89 -7.21 -12.62
CA ARG A 211 19.02 -8.43 -13.41
C ARG A 211 18.13 -8.42 -14.64
N VAL A 212 16.82 -8.14 -14.46
CA VAL A 212 15.80 -8.25 -15.51
C VAL A 212 15.71 -6.99 -16.35
N GLN A 213 15.92 -5.81 -15.73
CA GLN A 213 15.78 -4.52 -16.39
C GLN A 213 14.39 -4.34 -17.04
N PRO A 214 13.26 -4.49 -16.29
CA PRO A 214 11.96 -4.19 -16.83
C PRO A 214 11.91 -2.74 -17.36
N ILE A 215 10.97 -2.43 -18.24
CA ILE A 215 10.84 -1.06 -18.80
C ILE A 215 10.46 -0.08 -17.70
N ARG A 216 9.50 -0.50 -16.83
CA ARG A 216 9.00 0.32 -15.70
C ARG A 216 8.79 -0.52 -14.44
N VAL A 217 8.92 0.16 -13.29
CA VAL A 217 8.50 -0.37 -11.99
C VAL A 217 7.66 0.70 -11.30
N PHE A 218 6.42 0.34 -10.96
CA PHE A 218 5.51 1.19 -10.19
C PHE A 218 5.40 0.69 -8.76
N PHE A 219 5.41 1.61 -7.80
CA PHE A 219 5.29 1.28 -6.37
C PHE A 219 4.70 2.46 -5.59
N GLY A 220 4.36 2.22 -4.32
CA GLY A 220 3.82 3.20 -3.38
C GLY A 220 4.57 3.17 -2.06
N HIS A 221 3.80 3.00 -0.94
CA HIS A 221 4.26 2.84 0.43
C HIS A 221 4.90 4.09 1.04
N ILE A 222 5.85 4.73 0.36
CA ILE A 222 6.46 5.98 0.83
C ILE A 222 5.64 7.14 0.28
N HIS A 223 4.83 7.74 1.13
CA HIS A 223 3.88 8.77 0.73
C HIS A 223 4.54 10.05 0.24
N GLN A 224 5.70 10.39 0.78
CA GLN A 224 6.45 11.61 0.44
C GLN A 224 7.94 11.31 0.29
N PRO A 225 8.33 10.53 -0.74
CA PRO A 225 9.72 10.17 -0.98
C PRO A 225 10.57 11.40 -1.34
N LEU A 226 11.88 11.30 -1.15
CA LEU A 226 12.81 12.37 -1.53
C LEU A 226 12.73 12.66 -3.03
N VAL A 227 12.61 11.60 -3.85
CA VAL A 227 12.29 11.70 -5.28
C VAL A 227 11.15 10.74 -5.62
N SER A 228 10.23 11.18 -6.49
CA SER A 228 9.10 10.36 -6.93
C SER A 228 9.45 9.42 -8.09
N SER A 229 10.57 9.66 -8.79
CA SER A 229 11.03 8.77 -9.86
C SER A 229 12.53 8.86 -10.07
N THR A 230 13.13 7.76 -10.54
CA THR A 230 14.54 7.65 -10.91
C THR A 230 14.74 6.54 -11.93
N HIS A 231 15.98 6.27 -12.33
CA HIS A 231 16.31 5.21 -13.29
C HIS A 231 17.41 4.29 -12.76
N ILE A 232 17.29 3.00 -13.05
CA ILE A 232 18.38 2.02 -12.94
C ILE A 232 18.59 1.38 -14.32
N GLY A 233 19.71 1.71 -14.96
CA GLY A 233 19.92 1.28 -16.35
C GLY A 233 18.80 1.82 -17.25
N ARG A 234 18.08 0.91 -17.94
CA ARG A 234 16.94 1.29 -18.78
C ARG A 234 15.59 1.36 -18.02
N THR A 235 15.55 0.87 -16.79
CA THR A 235 14.31 0.77 -16.01
C THR A 235 13.95 2.12 -15.42
N HIS A 236 12.73 2.60 -15.69
CA HIS A 236 12.16 3.77 -15.04
C HIS A 236 11.39 3.35 -13.78
N LEU A 237 11.81 3.83 -12.63
CA LEU A 237 11.21 3.60 -11.31
C LEU A 237 10.27 4.75 -10.98
N VAL A 238 9.01 4.47 -10.62
CA VAL A 238 8.00 5.49 -10.38
C VAL A 238 7.21 5.18 -9.11
N ASN A 239 7.30 6.08 -8.14
CA ASN A 239 6.42 6.08 -6.97
C ASN A 239 5.10 6.77 -7.33
N GLY A 240 3.97 6.08 -7.17
CA GLY A 240 2.63 6.61 -7.46
C GLY A 240 2.15 7.65 -6.46
N GLY A 241 2.82 7.75 -5.32
CA GLY A 241 2.51 8.72 -4.28
C GLY A 241 1.27 8.37 -3.47
N TYR A 242 0.90 9.29 -2.59
CA TYR A 242 -0.24 9.18 -1.69
C TYR A 242 -1.52 9.61 -2.40
N PHE A 243 -2.26 8.64 -2.98
CA PHE A 243 -3.45 8.93 -3.78
C PHE A 243 -4.53 9.67 -3.01
N ARG A 244 -4.78 9.31 -1.74
CA ARG A 244 -5.74 10.03 -0.89
C ARG A 244 -5.54 11.55 -0.92
N ARG A 245 -4.29 12.01 -0.99
CA ARG A 245 -3.95 13.44 -0.99
C ARG A 245 -3.92 14.06 -2.38
N THR A 246 -3.39 13.32 -3.35
CA THR A 246 -3.18 13.84 -4.71
C THR A 246 -4.43 13.74 -5.58
N GLY A 247 -5.23 12.70 -5.40
CA GLY A 247 -6.37 12.35 -6.24
C GLY A 247 -5.97 12.07 -7.70
N ARG A 248 -4.70 11.73 -7.96
CA ARG A 248 -4.16 11.53 -9.31
C ARG A 248 -3.65 10.11 -9.48
N ALA A 249 -4.18 9.41 -10.47
CA ALA A 249 -3.66 8.14 -10.92
C ALA A 249 -2.52 8.36 -11.92
N LEU A 250 -1.57 7.40 -11.94
CA LEU A 250 -0.60 7.32 -13.02
C LEU A 250 -1.24 6.62 -14.23
N ALA A 251 -0.70 6.88 -15.42
CA ALA A 251 -0.98 6.08 -16.60
C ALA A 251 0.15 5.05 -16.82
N LEU A 252 -0.20 3.88 -17.35
CA LEU A 252 0.80 2.87 -17.71
C LEU A 252 1.81 3.43 -18.72
N TRP A 253 1.29 4.24 -19.66
CA TRP A 253 2.07 5.03 -20.62
C TRP A 253 1.80 6.52 -20.38
N GLY A 254 2.82 7.27 -20.05
CA GLY A 254 2.81 8.72 -19.83
C GLY A 254 4.20 9.32 -19.97
#